data_391acf05103d615557bdcda71eacdb32
#
_entry.id   391acf05103d615557bdcda71eacdb32
#
_cell.length_a   1.000
_cell.length_b   1.000
_cell.length_c   1.000
_cell.angle_alpha   90.00
_cell.angle_beta   90.00
_cell.angle_gamma   90.00
#
_symmetry.space_group_name_H-M   'P 1'
#
loop_
_entity.id
_entity.type
_entity.pdbx_description
1 polymer ?
#
loop_
_entity_poly.entity_id
_entity_poly.type
_entity_poly.pdbx_seq_one_letter_code
_entity_poly.pdbx_strand_id
1 'polypeptide(L)'
;MSIYHAVSRGVGRQIIFEDDKDRRRYLSILKDAIADHNAEILAWCLMDNHTHLLMKADLPDLSEAMRITNSAYAMYFNKRHSRVGHLMQGRFKSEPVNSDEYLLTVVRYIHQNPEKAKIANTKNYFWSSYQEYVGKEEIANTSFVLDVFGSVTEFKRFHETLDDTAACTDENQGRRVLDDDRAFLAAQALLDPVRVEKVASLPKAQRDEMLCKLKDAKLSVRQIERLTGISKSVVAKAKTGQ
;
A
#
# COMPACT_ATOMS: atom_id res chain seq x y z
N MET A 1 21.55 -5.85 10.66
CA MET A 1 20.60 -5.15 9.75
C MET A 1 19.65 -6.16 9.14
N SER A 2 18.35 -5.88 9.18
CA SER A 2 17.30 -6.70 8.57
C SER A 2 16.78 -6.04 7.29
N ILE A 3 16.09 -6.80 6.45
CA ILE A 3 15.49 -6.27 5.23
C ILE A 3 14.00 -6.07 5.46
N TYR A 4 13.48 -4.93 5.00
CA TYR A 4 12.07 -4.55 5.14
C TYR A 4 11.51 -4.05 3.82
N HIS A 5 10.31 -4.48 3.50
CA HIS A 5 9.49 -3.85 2.48
C HIS A 5 8.66 -2.74 3.14
N ALA A 6 8.95 -1.49 2.80
CA ALA A 6 8.29 -0.31 3.34
C ALA A 6 7.38 0.34 2.30
N VAL A 7 6.16 0.71 2.70
CA VAL A 7 5.14 1.32 1.83
C VAL A 7 4.60 2.59 2.45
N SER A 8 4.63 3.69 1.71
CA SER A 8 3.96 4.95 2.06
C SER A 8 2.85 5.25 1.05
N ARG A 9 1.70 5.74 1.51
CA ARG A 9 0.54 5.98 0.66
C ARG A 9 -0.12 7.32 0.97
N GLY A 10 -0.71 7.96 -0.04
CA GLY A 10 -1.51 9.18 0.11
C GLY A 10 -2.81 8.94 0.86
N VAL A 11 -3.26 9.95 1.63
CA VAL A 11 -4.56 9.92 2.33
C VAL A 11 -5.68 9.66 1.33
N GLY A 12 -6.55 8.68 1.63
CA GLY A 12 -7.65 8.34 0.74
C GLY A 12 -7.23 7.89 -0.66
N ARG A 13 -5.98 7.40 -0.82
CA ARG A 13 -5.36 7.04 -2.09
C ARG A 13 -5.15 8.22 -3.04
N GLN A 14 -5.13 9.45 -2.52
CA GLN A 14 -4.81 10.63 -3.32
C GLN A 14 -3.42 10.53 -3.97
N ILE A 15 -3.26 11.22 -5.09
CA ILE A 15 -1.98 11.39 -5.76
C ILE A 15 -0.98 12.08 -4.83
N ILE A 16 0.23 11.55 -4.76
CA ILE A 16 1.36 12.12 -4.03
C ILE A 16 2.50 12.53 -4.96
N PHE A 17 2.41 12.22 -6.25
CA PHE A 17 3.33 12.66 -7.29
C PHE A 17 2.52 13.14 -8.49
N GLU A 18 2.44 14.46 -8.71
CA GLU A 18 1.75 15.02 -9.86
C GLU A 18 2.61 14.98 -11.12
N ASP A 19 3.93 15.10 -10.96
CA ASP A 19 4.88 15.08 -12.06
C ASP A 19 6.26 14.52 -11.68
N ASP A 20 7.16 14.51 -12.64
CA ASP A 20 8.52 14.02 -12.48
C ASP A 20 9.37 14.83 -11.50
N LYS A 21 9.06 16.12 -11.29
CA LYS A 21 9.77 16.96 -10.32
C LYS A 21 9.47 16.50 -8.90
N ASP A 22 8.23 16.08 -8.65
CA ASP A 22 7.82 15.52 -7.36
C ASP A 22 8.57 14.23 -7.06
N ARG A 23 8.62 13.32 -8.04
CA ARG A 23 9.33 12.04 -7.89
C ARG A 23 10.82 12.22 -7.66
N ARG A 24 11.46 13.09 -8.47
CA ARG A 24 12.89 13.44 -8.27
C ARG A 24 13.14 14.03 -6.89
N ARG A 25 12.26 14.91 -6.44
CA ARG A 25 12.41 15.50 -5.11
C ARG A 25 12.26 14.48 -4.00
N TYR A 26 11.30 13.54 -4.13
CA TYR A 26 11.15 12.44 -3.18
C TYR A 26 12.43 11.59 -3.10
N LEU A 27 12.97 11.17 -4.26
CA LEU A 27 14.21 10.39 -4.31
C LEU A 27 15.42 11.13 -3.75
N SER A 28 15.52 12.44 -4.00
CA SER A 28 16.58 13.28 -3.41
C SER A 28 16.50 13.29 -1.88
N ILE A 29 15.30 13.54 -1.32
CA ILE A 29 15.10 13.55 0.13
C ILE A 29 15.37 12.15 0.74
N LEU A 30 14.91 11.10 0.06
CA LEU A 30 15.16 9.73 0.50
C LEU A 30 16.67 9.42 0.52
N LYS A 31 17.39 9.81 -0.51
CA LYS A 31 18.84 9.59 -0.62
C LYS A 31 19.61 10.26 0.51
N ASP A 32 19.25 11.51 0.84
CA ASP A 32 19.83 12.23 1.97
C ASP A 32 19.49 11.52 3.29
N ALA A 33 18.23 11.14 3.50
CA ALA A 33 17.79 10.49 4.72
C ALA A 33 18.43 9.13 4.97
N ILE A 34 18.66 8.31 3.94
CA ILE A 34 19.34 7.00 4.09
C ILE A 34 20.84 7.16 4.36
N ALA A 35 21.47 8.21 3.81
CA ALA A 35 22.88 8.49 4.06
C ALA A 35 23.15 8.89 5.52
N ASP A 36 22.21 9.59 6.15
CA ASP A 36 22.29 10.03 7.54
C ASP A 36 21.93 8.90 8.54
N HIS A 37 21.27 7.87 8.08
CA HIS A 37 20.80 6.75 8.90
C HIS A 37 21.26 5.44 8.25
N ASN A 38 22.16 4.73 8.83
CA ASN A 38 22.75 3.47 8.38
C ASN A 38 21.72 2.53 7.67
N ALA A 39 21.22 2.96 6.51
CA ALA A 39 20.19 2.32 5.72
C ALA A 39 20.58 2.27 4.25
N GLU A 40 20.19 1.20 3.56
CA GLU A 40 20.42 0.99 2.14
C GLU A 40 19.09 0.74 1.43
N ILE A 41 18.93 1.28 0.22
CA ILE A 41 17.84 0.91 -0.67
C ILE A 41 18.29 -0.28 -1.51
N LEU A 42 17.50 -1.35 -1.51
CA LEU A 42 17.73 -2.52 -2.36
C LEU A 42 16.85 -2.48 -3.63
N ALA A 43 15.59 -2.07 -3.50
CA ALA A 43 14.70 -1.86 -4.64
C ALA A 43 13.68 -0.77 -4.33
N TRP A 44 13.15 -0.11 -5.38
CA TRP A 44 12.13 0.91 -5.21
C TRP A 44 11.21 1.02 -6.41
N CYS A 45 9.97 1.52 -6.17
CA CYS A 45 9.02 1.90 -7.20
C CYS A 45 8.13 3.04 -6.67
N LEU A 46 8.01 4.12 -7.45
CA LEU A 46 7.17 5.27 -7.13
C LEU A 46 5.92 5.26 -8.02
N MET A 47 4.79 4.89 -7.45
CA MET A 47 3.48 4.95 -8.08
C MET A 47 2.84 6.32 -7.82
N ASP A 48 1.86 6.75 -8.60
CA ASP A 48 1.27 8.09 -8.46
C ASP A 48 0.77 8.42 -7.06
N ASN A 49 0.28 7.43 -6.31
CA ASN A 49 -0.36 7.61 -5.01
C ASN A 49 0.29 6.83 -3.86
N HIS A 50 1.39 6.12 -4.11
CA HIS A 50 2.13 5.36 -3.09
C HIS A 50 3.55 5.03 -3.54
N THR A 51 4.37 4.61 -2.59
CA THR A 51 5.75 4.19 -2.82
C THR A 51 6.00 2.80 -2.26
N HIS A 52 6.80 2.02 -2.96
CA HIS A 52 7.36 0.77 -2.49
C HIS A 52 8.87 0.92 -2.38
N LEU A 53 9.42 0.60 -1.23
CA LEU A 53 10.85 0.63 -0.94
C LEU A 53 11.26 -0.69 -0.29
N LEU A 54 12.26 -1.35 -0.83
CA LEU A 54 12.94 -2.47 -0.15
C LEU A 54 14.21 -1.91 0.47
N MET A 55 14.29 -1.95 1.79
CA MET A 55 15.35 -1.31 2.55
C MET A 55 16.04 -2.30 3.48
N LYS A 56 17.37 -2.19 3.55
CA LYS A 56 18.20 -2.92 4.52
C LYS A 56 18.66 -1.95 5.59
N ALA A 57 18.20 -2.14 6.82
CA ALA A 57 18.48 -1.27 7.95
C ALA A 57 18.15 -1.97 9.27
N ASP A 58 18.55 -1.39 10.38
CA ASP A 58 17.92 -1.69 11.67
C ASP A 58 16.60 -0.91 11.81
N LEU A 59 15.65 -1.44 12.57
CA LEU A 59 14.29 -0.89 12.64
C LEU A 59 14.22 0.58 13.09
N PRO A 60 15.05 1.06 14.04
CA PRO A 60 15.11 2.49 14.37
C PRO A 60 15.57 3.37 13.20
N ASP A 61 16.62 2.97 12.50
CA ASP A 61 17.17 3.70 11.35
C ASP A 61 16.16 3.74 10.19
N LEU A 62 15.53 2.61 9.86
CA LEU A 62 14.43 2.55 8.92
C LEU A 62 13.32 3.53 9.29
N SER A 63 12.91 3.52 10.57
CA SER A 63 11.79 4.33 11.05
C SER A 63 12.10 5.83 10.94
N GLU A 64 13.32 6.22 11.25
CA GLU A 64 13.74 7.61 11.22
C GLU A 64 13.96 8.10 9.78
N ALA A 65 14.63 7.32 8.93
CA ALA A 65 14.79 7.64 7.51
C ALA A 65 13.44 7.83 6.81
N MET A 66 12.48 6.93 7.06
CA MET A 66 11.14 7.03 6.49
C MET A 66 10.34 8.20 7.05
N ARG A 67 10.48 8.51 8.35
CA ARG A 67 9.84 9.66 8.99
C ARG A 67 10.31 10.96 8.36
N ILE A 68 11.63 11.13 8.23
CA ILE A 68 12.26 12.31 7.62
C ILE A 68 11.82 12.45 6.18
N THR A 69 11.93 11.37 5.39
CA THR A 69 11.55 11.36 3.97
C THR A 69 10.10 11.78 3.78
N ASN A 70 9.16 11.13 4.46
CA ASN A 70 7.74 11.39 4.29
C ASN A 70 7.34 12.79 4.78
N SER A 71 7.93 13.26 5.89
CA SER A 71 7.62 14.59 6.45
C SER A 71 8.17 15.71 5.57
N ALA A 72 9.44 15.64 5.19
CA ALA A 72 10.06 16.65 4.34
C ALA A 72 9.40 16.69 2.94
N TYR A 73 9.07 15.53 2.39
CA TYR A 73 8.37 15.46 1.12
C TYR A 73 6.94 16.03 1.21
N ALA A 74 6.19 15.72 2.26
CA ALA A 74 4.85 16.28 2.46
C ALA A 74 4.87 17.81 2.56
N MET A 75 5.86 18.38 3.26
CA MET A 75 6.04 19.83 3.32
C MET A 75 6.34 20.44 1.94
N TYR A 76 7.25 19.83 1.19
CA TYR A 76 7.57 20.25 -0.18
C TYR A 76 6.34 20.19 -1.09
N PHE A 77 5.64 19.05 -1.12
CA PHE A 77 4.48 18.83 -1.98
C PHE A 77 3.35 19.81 -1.65
N ASN A 78 3.01 19.98 -0.38
CA ASN A 78 1.97 20.92 0.06
C ASN A 78 2.33 22.36 -0.32
N LYS A 79 3.59 22.77 -0.13
CA LYS A 79 4.05 24.12 -0.53
C LYS A 79 3.98 24.31 -2.05
N ARG A 80 4.44 23.31 -2.83
CA ARG A 80 4.47 23.39 -4.29
C ARG A 80 3.08 23.47 -4.92
N HIS A 81 2.15 22.63 -4.40
CA HIS A 81 0.80 22.49 -4.94
C HIS A 81 -0.27 23.28 -4.17
N SER A 82 0.14 24.25 -3.32
CA SER A 82 -0.75 25.11 -2.53
C SER A 82 -1.79 24.32 -1.73
N ARG A 83 -1.38 23.16 -1.14
CA ARG A 83 -2.26 22.27 -0.39
C ARG A 83 -2.11 22.48 1.11
N VAL A 84 -3.19 22.16 1.84
CA VAL A 84 -3.26 22.15 3.30
C VAL A 84 -3.69 20.76 3.76
N GLY A 85 -3.16 20.31 4.90
CA GLY A 85 -3.51 19.03 5.51
C GLY A 85 -2.50 17.92 5.24
N HIS A 86 -2.83 16.72 5.69
CA HIS A 86 -1.94 15.56 5.57
C HIS A 86 -1.84 15.07 4.13
N LEU A 87 -0.62 14.81 3.66
CA LEU A 87 -0.36 14.17 2.38
C LEU A 87 -0.38 12.64 2.54
N MET A 88 0.33 12.12 3.53
CA MET A 88 0.47 10.68 3.77
C MET A 88 -0.61 10.13 4.70
N GLN A 89 -1.04 8.90 4.46
CA GLN A 89 -2.07 8.19 5.22
C GLN A 89 -1.54 7.65 6.57
N GLY A 90 -0.90 8.50 7.36
CA GLY A 90 -0.26 8.11 8.61
C GLY A 90 1.19 7.65 8.41
N ARG A 91 1.69 6.80 9.31
CA ARG A 91 3.04 6.22 9.22
C ARG A 91 3.12 5.21 8.07
N PHE A 92 4.32 5.02 7.52
CA PHE A 92 4.57 3.96 6.55
C PHE A 92 4.25 2.57 7.16
N LYS A 93 3.93 1.62 6.32
CA LYS A 93 3.84 0.21 6.69
C LYS A 93 5.16 -0.46 6.38
N SER A 94 5.59 -1.41 7.19
CA SER A 94 6.77 -2.21 6.91
C SER A 94 6.52 -3.68 7.21
N GLU A 95 7.11 -4.55 6.40
CA GLU A 95 7.07 -5.98 6.54
C GLU A 95 8.50 -6.53 6.47
N PRO A 96 8.94 -7.37 7.43
CA PRO A 96 10.26 -7.97 7.38
C PRO A 96 10.35 -9.02 6.27
N VAL A 97 11.50 -9.03 5.57
CA VAL A 97 11.84 -9.98 4.52
C VAL A 97 12.90 -10.93 5.07
N ASN A 98 12.50 -12.14 5.43
CA ASN A 98 13.28 -13.05 6.27
C ASN A 98 13.92 -14.22 5.51
N SER A 99 13.75 -14.32 4.18
CA SER A 99 14.41 -15.35 3.37
C SER A 99 14.78 -14.82 2.00
N ASP A 100 15.77 -15.46 1.36
CA ASP A 100 16.22 -15.11 0.01
C ASP A 100 15.10 -15.31 -1.02
N GLU A 101 14.33 -16.39 -0.93
CA GLU A 101 13.19 -16.64 -1.83
C GLU A 101 12.15 -15.53 -1.72
N TYR A 102 11.85 -15.08 -0.49
CA TYR A 102 10.92 -13.98 -0.27
C TYR A 102 11.52 -12.64 -0.74
N LEU A 103 12.81 -12.42 -0.56
CA LEU A 103 13.53 -11.26 -1.09
C LEU A 103 13.34 -11.14 -2.61
N LEU A 104 13.61 -12.21 -3.37
CA LEU A 104 13.45 -12.23 -4.82
C LEU A 104 12.01 -11.93 -5.23
N THR A 105 11.05 -12.53 -4.52
CA THR A 105 9.62 -12.28 -4.75
C THR A 105 9.24 -10.82 -4.51
N VAL A 106 9.73 -10.20 -3.42
CA VAL A 106 9.45 -8.80 -3.10
C VAL A 106 10.07 -7.86 -4.12
N VAL A 107 11.31 -8.13 -4.56
CA VAL A 107 11.97 -7.34 -5.62
C VAL A 107 11.14 -7.37 -6.91
N ARG A 108 10.73 -8.56 -7.36
CA ARG A 108 9.86 -8.70 -8.54
C ARG A 108 8.52 -7.99 -8.33
N TYR A 109 7.89 -8.17 -7.19
CA TYR A 109 6.64 -7.51 -6.85
C TYR A 109 6.76 -5.98 -6.95
N ILE A 110 7.81 -5.38 -6.38
CA ILE A 110 8.06 -3.93 -6.43
C ILE A 110 8.19 -3.46 -7.88
N HIS A 111 8.98 -4.14 -8.68
CA HIS A 111 9.21 -3.75 -10.07
C HIS A 111 7.97 -3.96 -10.97
N GLN A 112 7.14 -4.96 -10.69
CA GLN A 112 5.94 -5.27 -11.48
C GLN A 112 4.69 -4.47 -11.06
N ASN A 113 4.77 -3.63 -10.02
CA ASN A 113 3.64 -2.80 -9.58
C ASN A 113 3.00 -1.97 -10.71
N PRO A 114 3.77 -1.27 -11.58
CA PRO A 114 3.20 -0.51 -12.69
C PRO A 114 2.48 -1.39 -13.70
N GLU A 115 2.97 -2.59 -13.97
CA GLU A 115 2.36 -3.54 -14.91
C GLU A 115 1.07 -4.14 -14.35
N LYS A 116 1.08 -4.53 -13.07
CA LYS A 116 -0.13 -4.97 -12.34
C LYS A 116 -1.20 -3.88 -12.30
N ALA A 117 -0.79 -2.62 -12.17
CA ALA A 117 -1.69 -1.46 -12.22
C ALA A 117 -2.09 -1.05 -13.65
N LYS A 118 -1.59 -1.73 -14.70
CA LYS A 118 -1.84 -1.44 -16.12
C LYS A 118 -1.39 -0.02 -16.54
N ILE A 119 -0.35 0.52 -15.90
CA ILE A 119 0.22 1.85 -16.18
C ILE A 119 1.31 1.73 -17.25
N ALA A 120 2.24 0.81 -17.08
CA ALA A 120 3.36 0.60 -17.99
C ALA A 120 3.94 -0.80 -17.80
N ASN A 121 4.65 -1.31 -18.82
CA ASN A 121 5.42 -2.54 -18.68
C ASN A 121 6.59 -2.34 -17.69
N THR A 122 6.88 -3.35 -16.90
CA THR A 122 7.94 -3.37 -15.88
C THR A 122 9.27 -2.84 -16.40
N LYS A 123 9.69 -3.29 -17.59
CA LYS A 123 10.96 -2.90 -18.22
C LYS A 123 11.02 -1.43 -18.65
N ASN A 124 9.88 -0.79 -18.88
CA ASN A 124 9.79 0.56 -19.43
C ASN A 124 9.36 1.61 -18.39
N TYR A 125 9.01 1.20 -17.17
CA TYR A 125 8.60 2.15 -16.16
C TYR A 125 9.82 2.84 -15.55
N PHE A 126 9.94 4.14 -15.83
CA PHE A 126 11.11 4.95 -15.44
C PHE A 126 11.25 5.12 -13.92
N TRP A 127 10.11 5.16 -13.19
CA TRP A 127 10.08 5.43 -11.76
C TRP A 127 10.14 4.15 -10.90
N SER A 128 11.05 3.25 -11.30
CA SER A 128 11.41 2.06 -10.53
C SER A 128 12.90 1.74 -10.69
N SER A 129 13.47 1.03 -9.73
CA SER A 129 14.86 0.58 -9.75
C SER A 129 15.14 -0.56 -10.74
N TYR A 130 14.15 -1.03 -11.52
CA TYR A 130 14.39 -2.11 -12.48
C TYR A 130 15.56 -1.79 -13.43
N GLN A 131 15.65 -0.56 -13.93
CA GLN A 131 16.71 -0.15 -14.84
C GLN A 131 18.09 -0.10 -14.18
N GLU A 132 18.15 0.13 -12.88
CA GLU A 132 19.41 0.08 -12.12
C GLU A 132 20.00 -1.33 -12.09
N TYR A 133 19.15 -2.36 -12.05
CA TYR A 133 19.55 -3.78 -12.10
C TYR A 133 20.08 -4.25 -13.46
N VAL A 134 19.70 -3.55 -14.54
CA VAL A 134 20.07 -3.94 -15.91
C VAL A 134 21.03 -2.96 -16.59
N GLY A 135 21.40 -1.90 -15.89
CA GLY A 135 22.22 -0.83 -16.45
C GLY A 135 23.12 -0.17 -15.40
N LYS A 136 22.80 1.07 -15.04
CA LYS A 136 23.63 1.89 -14.16
C LYS A 136 22.96 2.08 -12.82
N GLU A 137 23.67 1.77 -11.74
CA GLU A 137 23.22 2.06 -10.37
C GLU A 137 23.15 3.56 -10.11
N GLU A 138 22.07 4.00 -9.44
CA GLU A 138 21.89 5.40 -9.03
C GLU A 138 21.55 5.52 -7.53
N ILE A 139 20.60 4.71 -7.05
CA ILE A 139 20.04 4.79 -5.70
C ILE A 139 20.05 3.41 -5.02
N ALA A 140 19.65 2.36 -5.74
CA ALA A 140 19.59 1.02 -5.20
C ALA A 140 20.98 0.37 -5.18
N ASN A 141 21.36 -0.23 -4.05
CA ASN A 141 22.46 -1.18 -4.00
C ASN A 141 21.99 -2.50 -4.61
N THR A 142 22.22 -2.65 -5.92
CA THR A 142 21.74 -3.80 -6.68
C THR A 142 22.62 -5.03 -6.52
N SER A 143 23.90 -4.87 -6.17
CA SER A 143 24.87 -5.95 -6.07
C SER A 143 24.42 -7.03 -5.10
N PHE A 144 23.99 -6.66 -3.90
CA PHE A 144 23.50 -7.60 -2.88
C PHE A 144 22.36 -8.50 -3.40
N VAL A 145 21.41 -7.94 -4.13
CA VAL A 145 20.25 -8.68 -4.65
C VAL A 145 20.65 -9.50 -5.88
N LEU A 146 21.52 -8.96 -6.75
CA LEU A 146 22.04 -9.69 -7.91
C LEU A 146 22.88 -10.89 -7.51
N ASP A 147 23.60 -10.84 -6.40
CA ASP A 147 24.32 -11.99 -5.85
C ASP A 147 23.35 -13.14 -5.51
N VAL A 148 22.17 -12.80 -4.96
CA VAL A 148 21.12 -13.80 -4.67
C VAL A 148 20.48 -14.34 -5.96
N PHE A 149 20.33 -13.52 -6.99
CA PHE A 149 19.85 -13.97 -8.33
C PHE A 149 20.90 -14.80 -9.07
N GLY A 150 22.18 -14.62 -8.75
CA GLY A 150 23.31 -15.23 -9.44
C GLY A 150 23.74 -14.50 -10.74
N SER A 151 22.86 -13.78 -11.42
CA SER A 151 23.20 -12.96 -12.59
C SER A 151 22.08 -12.00 -13.00
N VAL A 152 22.44 -10.98 -13.79
CA VAL A 152 21.47 -10.08 -14.45
C VAL A 152 20.54 -10.83 -15.41
N THR A 153 21.04 -11.92 -16.03
CA THR A 153 20.24 -12.76 -16.94
C THR A 153 19.13 -13.47 -16.17
N GLU A 154 19.43 -14.07 -15.03
CA GLU A 154 18.45 -14.73 -14.17
C GLU A 154 17.45 -13.72 -13.59
N PHE A 155 17.92 -12.54 -13.18
CA PHE A 155 17.04 -11.43 -12.79
C PHE A 155 16.02 -11.09 -13.88
N LYS A 156 16.46 -10.90 -15.13
CA LYS A 156 15.57 -10.60 -16.27
C LYS A 156 14.56 -11.73 -16.50
N ARG A 157 15.03 -12.98 -16.50
CA ARG A 157 14.19 -14.17 -16.69
C ARG A 157 13.12 -14.27 -15.60
N PHE A 158 13.50 -14.03 -14.36
CA PHE A 158 12.58 -14.07 -13.22
C PHE A 158 11.46 -13.01 -13.31
N HIS A 159 11.75 -11.86 -13.93
CA HIS A 159 10.76 -10.78 -14.14
C HIS A 159 9.89 -10.97 -15.40
N GLU A 160 10.15 -11.97 -16.24
CA GLU A 160 9.30 -12.26 -17.42
C GLU A 160 7.96 -12.91 -17.04
N THR A 161 7.90 -13.59 -15.90
CA THR A 161 6.66 -14.14 -15.38
C THR A 161 6.01 -13.13 -14.46
N LEU A 162 4.75 -12.76 -14.76
CA LEU A 162 3.96 -11.94 -13.84
C LEU A 162 3.73 -12.73 -12.55
N ASP A 163 3.98 -12.08 -11.45
CA ASP A 163 3.77 -12.65 -10.14
C ASP A 163 2.29 -12.55 -9.75
N ASP A 164 1.61 -13.70 -9.70
CA ASP A 164 0.23 -13.82 -9.23
C ASP A 164 0.13 -13.95 -7.71
N THR A 165 1.27 -13.97 -6.99
CA THR A 165 1.23 -14.07 -5.54
C THR A 165 0.56 -12.83 -4.93
N ALA A 166 -0.32 -13.09 -4.00
CA ALA A 166 -1.03 -12.06 -3.26
C ALA A 166 -0.04 -11.12 -2.57
N ALA A 167 -0.26 -9.87 -2.82
CA ALA A 167 0.49 -8.70 -2.40
C ALA A 167 1.32 -8.83 -1.13
N CYS A 168 2.62 -8.62 -1.28
CA CYS A 168 3.44 -8.11 -0.20
C CYS A 168 2.88 -6.74 0.24
N THR A 169 2.40 -6.62 1.46
CA THR A 169 1.97 -5.40 2.18
C THR A 169 0.94 -4.46 1.55
N ASP A 170 0.64 -4.54 0.26
CA ASP A 170 -0.15 -3.50 -0.39
C ASP A 170 -1.63 -3.76 -0.50
N GLU A 171 -2.04 -5.00 -0.48
CA GLU A 171 -3.45 -5.35 -0.58
C GLU A 171 -3.85 -6.30 0.54
N ASN A 172 -4.57 -5.78 1.49
CA ASN A 172 -5.52 -6.57 2.26
C ASN A 172 -5.03 -7.54 3.36
N GLN A 173 -4.09 -7.13 4.17
CA GLN A 173 -4.21 -7.57 5.58
C GLN A 173 -4.97 -6.56 6.45
N GLY A 174 -5.37 -5.45 5.91
CA GLY A 174 -6.42 -4.62 6.46
C GLY A 174 -7.64 -4.74 5.56
N ARG A 175 -8.69 -5.51 5.97
CA ARG A 175 -10.05 -5.54 5.44
C ARG A 175 -10.19 -4.75 4.13
N ARG A 176 -10.54 -5.40 3.00
CA ARG A 176 -11.10 -4.71 1.83
C ARG A 176 -12.24 -3.84 2.33
N VAL A 177 -11.92 -2.59 2.63
CA VAL A 177 -12.96 -1.59 2.81
C VAL A 177 -13.38 -1.29 1.38
N LEU A 178 -14.46 -1.93 0.95
CA LEU A 178 -15.16 -1.55 -0.27
C LEU A 178 -15.33 -0.03 -0.21
N ASP A 179 -15.12 0.69 -1.31
CA ASP A 179 -15.57 2.08 -1.34
C ASP A 179 -17.08 2.12 -1.02
N ASP A 180 -17.58 3.23 -0.55
CA ASP A 180 -18.94 3.30 -0.03
C ASP A 180 -20.00 2.93 -1.07
N ASP A 181 -19.77 3.19 -2.36
CA ASP A 181 -20.69 2.83 -3.45
C ASP A 181 -20.72 1.31 -3.67
N ARG A 182 -19.57 0.66 -3.70
CA ARG A 182 -19.48 -0.80 -3.80
C ARG A 182 -19.98 -1.48 -2.53
N ALA A 183 -19.72 -0.88 -1.36
CA ALA A 183 -20.24 -1.36 -0.09
C ALA A 183 -21.77 -1.29 -0.06
N PHE A 184 -22.36 -0.21 -0.59
CA PHE A 184 -23.81 -0.06 -0.72
C PHE A 184 -24.41 -1.13 -1.65
N LEU A 185 -23.85 -1.30 -2.84
CA LEU A 185 -24.32 -2.33 -3.81
C LEU A 185 -24.21 -3.74 -3.25
N ALA A 186 -23.09 -4.07 -2.61
CA ALA A 186 -22.88 -5.36 -1.96
C ALA A 186 -23.86 -5.59 -0.79
N ALA A 187 -24.06 -4.59 0.04
CA ALA A 187 -24.99 -4.63 1.16
C ALA A 187 -26.44 -4.79 0.66
N GLN A 188 -26.83 -4.04 -0.38
CA GLN A 188 -28.17 -4.12 -0.95
C GLN A 188 -28.44 -5.51 -1.56
N ALA A 189 -27.49 -6.08 -2.32
CA ALA A 189 -27.61 -7.42 -2.89
C ALA A 189 -27.69 -8.51 -1.81
N LEU A 190 -26.97 -8.34 -0.70
CA LEU A 190 -26.95 -9.30 0.41
C LEU A 190 -28.24 -9.29 1.23
N LEU A 191 -28.88 -8.14 1.35
CA LEU A 191 -30.08 -7.95 2.18
C LEU A 191 -31.38 -8.04 1.39
N ASP A 192 -31.33 -8.23 0.07
CA ASP A 192 -32.54 -8.32 -0.76
C ASP A 192 -33.55 -9.35 -0.19
N PRO A 193 -34.87 -9.04 -0.08
CA PRO A 193 -35.53 -7.84 -0.60
C PRO A 193 -35.52 -6.61 0.36
N VAL A 194 -34.81 -6.68 1.47
CA VAL A 194 -34.76 -5.57 2.43
C VAL A 194 -33.82 -4.47 1.96
N ARG A 195 -34.31 -3.23 1.88
CA ARG A 195 -33.45 -2.08 1.55
C ARG A 195 -32.54 -1.73 2.72
N VAL A 196 -31.25 -1.46 2.44
CA VAL A 196 -30.23 -1.16 3.45
C VAL A 196 -30.65 0.01 4.36
N GLU A 197 -31.26 1.05 3.80
CA GLU A 197 -31.73 2.22 4.56
C GLU A 197 -32.91 1.90 5.49
N LYS A 198 -33.60 0.78 5.26
CA LYS A 198 -34.76 0.34 6.08
C LYS A 198 -34.36 -0.57 7.24
N VAL A 199 -33.11 -1.01 7.30
CA VAL A 199 -32.61 -1.90 8.38
C VAL A 199 -32.81 -1.29 9.76
N ALA A 200 -32.65 0.04 9.91
CA ALA A 200 -32.85 0.74 11.18
C ALA A 200 -34.29 0.68 11.70
N SER A 201 -35.26 0.54 10.80
CA SER A 201 -36.71 0.49 11.16
C SER A 201 -37.22 -0.92 11.44
N LEU A 202 -36.39 -1.96 11.29
CA LEU A 202 -36.77 -3.34 11.56
C LEU A 202 -36.89 -3.64 13.06
N PRO A 203 -37.69 -4.63 13.48
CA PRO A 203 -37.68 -5.17 14.83
C PRO A 203 -36.26 -5.64 15.21
N LYS A 204 -35.94 -5.52 16.49
CA LYS A 204 -34.56 -5.75 16.99
C LYS A 204 -33.93 -7.08 16.49
N ALA A 205 -34.67 -8.18 16.55
CA ALA A 205 -34.16 -9.50 16.15
C ALA A 205 -33.79 -9.52 14.64
N GLN A 206 -34.66 -9.03 13.77
CA GLN A 206 -34.43 -8.96 12.33
C GLN A 206 -33.30 -7.97 11.99
N ARG A 207 -33.29 -6.80 12.65
CA ARG A 207 -32.23 -5.82 12.51
C ARG A 207 -30.86 -6.40 12.83
N ASP A 208 -30.76 -7.07 14.01
CA ASP A 208 -29.50 -7.63 14.47
C ASP A 208 -29.01 -8.78 13.55
N GLU A 209 -29.94 -9.57 12.98
CA GLU A 209 -29.62 -10.55 11.93
C GLU A 209 -29.03 -9.89 10.68
N MET A 210 -29.67 -8.81 10.17
CA MET A 210 -29.18 -8.09 8.99
C MET A 210 -27.78 -7.46 9.27
N LEU A 211 -27.58 -6.90 10.46
CA LEU A 211 -26.29 -6.36 10.86
C LEU A 211 -25.20 -7.45 10.93
N CYS A 212 -25.54 -8.64 11.38
CA CYS A 212 -24.62 -9.79 11.37
C CYS A 212 -24.25 -10.20 9.95
N LYS A 213 -25.24 -10.34 9.03
CA LYS A 213 -24.97 -10.62 7.61
C LYS A 213 -24.00 -9.61 6.99
N LEU A 214 -24.17 -8.31 7.28
CA LEU A 214 -23.26 -7.27 6.80
C LEU A 214 -21.84 -7.38 7.39
N LYS A 215 -21.73 -7.76 8.68
CA LYS A 215 -20.43 -8.03 9.32
C LYS A 215 -19.72 -9.25 8.75
N ASP A 216 -20.45 -10.33 8.49
CA ASP A 216 -19.93 -11.58 7.91
C ASP A 216 -19.42 -11.35 6.47
N ALA A 217 -20.07 -10.44 5.75
CA ALA A 217 -19.62 -9.96 4.44
C ALA A 217 -18.40 -9.00 4.51
N LYS A 218 -17.75 -8.89 5.69
CA LYS A 218 -16.54 -8.10 5.90
C LYS A 218 -16.71 -6.57 5.77
N LEU A 219 -17.93 -6.05 5.80
CA LEU A 219 -18.15 -4.60 5.93
C LEU A 219 -17.68 -4.12 7.30
N SER A 220 -17.01 -2.98 7.34
CA SER A 220 -16.58 -2.39 8.62
C SER A 220 -17.77 -1.80 9.39
N VAL A 221 -17.66 -1.77 10.71
CA VAL A 221 -18.70 -1.16 11.58
C VAL A 221 -19.05 0.26 11.16
N ARG A 222 -18.05 1.05 10.72
CA ARG A 222 -18.27 2.44 10.24
C ARG A 222 -18.99 2.49 8.89
N GLN A 223 -18.76 1.53 8.01
CA GLN A 223 -19.52 1.44 6.75
C GLN A 223 -20.96 1.06 7.02
N ILE A 224 -21.19 0.03 7.86
CA ILE A 224 -22.54 -0.39 8.25
C ILE A 224 -23.30 0.77 8.91
N GLU A 225 -22.64 1.55 9.78
CA GLU A 225 -23.22 2.77 10.36
C GLU A 225 -23.65 3.79 9.30
N ARG A 226 -22.76 4.10 8.33
CA ARG A 226 -23.10 5.04 7.24
C ARG A 226 -24.24 4.55 6.35
N LEU A 227 -24.23 3.25 6.02
CA LEU A 227 -25.21 2.65 5.12
C LEU A 227 -26.60 2.48 5.75
N THR A 228 -26.65 2.17 7.05
CA THR A 228 -27.91 1.84 7.74
C THR A 228 -28.41 2.95 8.65
N GLY A 229 -27.59 3.97 8.96
CA GLY A 229 -27.87 5.00 9.95
C GLY A 229 -27.85 4.50 11.41
N ILE A 230 -27.47 3.26 11.65
CA ILE A 230 -27.42 2.64 13.00
C ILE A 230 -26.07 2.93 13.64
N SER A 231 -26.06 3.46 14.86
CA SER A 231 -24.82 3.83 15.54
C SER A 231 -23.83 2.67 15.67
N LYS A 232 -22.53 2.99 15.55
CA LYS A 232 -21.43 2.03 15.63
C LYS A 232 -21.48 1.13 16.87
N SER A 233 -21.97 1.65 18.00
CA SER A 233 -22.09 0.89 19.25
C SER A 233 -23.15 -0.22 19.17
N VAL A 234 -24.24 0.04 18.48
CA VAL A 234 -25.31 -0.95 18.23
C VAL A 234 -24.83 -1.97 17.20
N VAL A 235 -24.22 -1.51 16.10
CA VAL A 235 -23.66 -2.40 15.06
C VAL A 235 -22.62 -3.35 15.67
N ALA A 236 -21.71 -2.83 16.51
CA ALA A 236 -20.67 -3.66 17.14
C ALA A 236 -21.25 -4.75 18.04
N LYS A 237 -22.33 -4.44 18.80
CA LYS A 237 -22.98 -5.35 19.77
C LYS A 237 -23.97 -6.32 19.12
N ALA A 238 -24.38 -6.11 17.88
CA ALA A 238 -25.33 -7.00 17.20
C ALA A 238 -24.77 -8.44 17.14
N LYS A 239 -25.58 -9.41 17.60
CA LYS A 239 -25.32 -10.85 17.57
C LYS A 239 -26.57 -11.53 17.02
N THR A 240 -26.40 -12.60 16.24
CA THR A 240 -27.50 -13.51 15.91
C THR A 240 -28.03 -14.11 17.21
N GLY A 241 -29.31 -13.95 17.49
CA GLY A 241 -29.94 -14.65 18.60
C GLY A 241 -29.80 -16.16 18.42
N GLN A 242 -29.35 -16.85 19.47
CA GLN A 242 -29.50 -18.28 19.60
C GLN A 242 -30.99 -18.61 19.77
#